data_7d64d6635ea5a718ca7d4ee0b114b234
#
_entry.id   7d64d6635ea5a718ca7d4ee0b114b234
#
_cell.length_a   1.000
_cell.length_b   1.000
_cell.length_c   1.000
_cell.angle_alpha   90.00
_cell.angle_beta   90.00
_cell.angle_gamma   90.00
#
_symmetry.space_group_name_H-M   'P 1'
#
loop_
_entity.id
_entity.type
_entity.pdbx_description
1 polymer ?
#
loop_
_entity_poly.entity_id
_entity_poly.type
_entity_poly.pdbx_seq_one_letter_code
_entity_poly.pdbx_strand_id
1 'polypeptide(L)'
;MTLKQYKAFVYSVDCGSISKAGEKLGSSQTAVTHLINGLESELGFSLMTRNKKGITLTAEGKRLYSCMKDVIYYNDRLDACIEKIMQDNKLSVNIGTFTSVAVNWLPEIMNGFKKLHPDVEFTITDGGYGEIITALNNGVADIGFISTENENQKGVYPLVKDRILAVLPIGHKYSNLKAFPVEFFKNESVISLTETTDFDSRRVFEKAGITPNIRYRTADDYAMLSMVENDLGICLVPELLLGKRTANVKVMELDPPAFRTIALAVPNEETARSIVKELANYIISYAKIKTLNLL
;
A
#
# COMPACT_ATOMS: atom_id res chain seq x y z
N MET A 1 31.91 7.81 9.40
CA MET A 1 30.66 7.49 8.62
C MET A 1 29.42 8.04 9.32
N THR A 2 28.52 8.71 8.59
CA THR A 2 27.32 9.37 9.14
C THR A 2 26.06 8.97 8.39
N LEU A 3 24.89 9.10 9.04
CA LEU A 3 23.60 8.84 8.40
C LEU A 3 23.36 9.73 7.16
N LYS A 4 23.83 10.99 7.19
CA LYS A 4 23.74 11.88 6.02
C LYS A 4 24.52 11.33 4.82
N GLN A 5 25.68 10.74 5.04
CA GLN A 5 26.46 10.08 3.99
C GLN A 5 25.74 8.85 3.45
N TYR A 6 25.12 8.03 4.32
CA TYR A 6 24.31 6.89 3.89
C TYR A 6 23.10 7.31 3.06
N LYS A 7 22.34 8.33 3.53
CA LYS A 7 21.21 8.89 2.78
C LYS A 7 21.67 9.47 1.43
N ALA A 8 22.80 10.15 1.37
CA ALA A 8 23.36 10.68 0.12
C ALA A 8 23.66 9.58 -0.88
N PHE A 9 24.29 8.48 -0.47
CA PHE A 9 24.60 7.34 -1.33
C PHE A 9 23.32 6.61 -1.75
N VAL A 10 22.48 6.18 -0.81
CA VAL A 10 21.29 5.38 -1.09
C VAL A 10 20.31 6.13 -1.99
N TYR A 11 20.01 7.41 -1.71
CA TYR A 11 19.09 8.18 -2.53
C TYR A 11 19.64 8.49 -3.92
N SER A 12 20.97 8.61 -4.06
CA SER A 12 21.59 8.76 -5.38
C SER A 12 21.38 7.52 -6.26
N VAL A 13 21.45 6.34 -5.65
CA VAL A 13 21.18 5.06 -6.31
C VAL A 13 19.71 4.92 -6.65
N ASP A 14 18.81 5.16 -5.69
CA ASP A 14 17.35 5.03 -5.86
C ASP A 14 16.82 5.98 -6.96
N CYS A 15 17.33 7.21 -6.99
CA CYS A 15 16.94 8.21 -7.99
C CYS A 15 17.69 8.07 -9.32
N GLY A 16 18.72 7.23 -9.40
CA GLY A 16 19.63 7.12 -10.54
C GLY A 16 20.41 8.41 -10.86
N SER A 17 20.38 9.41 -9.94
CA SER A 17 20.91 10.76 -10.15
C SER A 17 21.24 11.45 -8.83
N ILE A 18 22.45 12.04 -8.78
CA ILE A 18 22.89 12.83 -7.62
C ILE A 18 22.11 14.14 -7.50
N SER A 19 21.74 14.76 -8.62
CA SER A 19 20.93 15.99 -8.58
C SER A 19 19.56 15.74 -7.95
N LYS A 20 18.86 14.68 -8.39
CA LYS A 20 17.58 14.28 -7.80
C LYS A 20 17.69 13.87 -6.32
N ALA A 21 18.80 13.21 -5.95
CA ALA A 21 19.07 12.92 -4.54
C ALA A 21 19.28 14.20 -3.72
N GLY A 22 19.92 15.20 -4.31
CA GLY A 22 20.07 16.53 -3.70
C GLY A 22 18.72 17.18 -3.44
N GLU A 23 17.84 17.20 -4.41
CA GLU A 23 16.47 17.72 -4.25
C GLU A 23 15.73 17.00 -3.11
N LYS A 24 15.79 15.66 -3.08
CA LYS A 24 15.19 14.84 -2.03
C LYS A 24 15.75 15.10 -0.63
N LEU A 25 17.04 15.47 -0.54
CA LEU A 25 17.74 15.77 0.72
C LEU A 25 17.69 17.26 1.10
N GLY A 26 17.05 18.12 0.31
CA GLY A 26 17.11 19.56 0.50
C GLY A 26 18.54 20.12 0.41
N SER A 27 19.39 19.54 -0.43
CA SER A 27 20.82 19.81 -0.55
C SER A 27 21.26 20.02 -2.00
N SER A 28 22.38 20.71 -2.22
CA SER A 28 22.93 20.86 -3.56
C SER A 28 23.58 19.55 -4.06
N GLN A 29 23.64 19.37 -5.39
CA GLN A 29 24.36 18.26 -6.00
C GLN A 29 25.83 18.18 -5.54
N THR A 30 26.49 19.32 -5.36
CA THR A 30 27.87 19.42 -4.88
C THR A 30 27.99 18.88 -3.45
N ALA A 31 27.05 19.23 -2.56
CA ALA A 31 27.02 18.74 -1.19
C ALA A 31 26.84 17.22 -1.14
N VAL A 32 25.90 16.68 -1.94
CA VAL A 32 25.68 15.23 -2.04
C VAL A 32 26.93 14.52 -2.56
N THR A 33 27.58 15.08 -3.60
CA THR A 33 28.83 14.54 -4.11
C THR A 33 29.93 14.50 -3.05
N HIS A 34 30.08 15.56 -2.26
CA HIS A 34 31.06 15.64 -1.17
C HIS A 34 30.78 14.59 -0.08
N LEU A 35 29.50 14.38 0.29
CA LEU A 35 29.11 13.36 1.28
C LEU A 35 29.47 11.95 0.79
N ILE A 36 29.22 11.63 -0.49
CA ILE A 36 29.54 10.31 -1.07
C ILE A 36 31.04 10.11 -1.15
N ASN A 37 31.79 11.10 -1.64
CA ASN A 37 33.24 11.00 -1.71
C ASN A 37 33.89 10.85 -0.32
N GLY A 38 33.34 11.55 0.69
CA GLY A 38 33.77 11.38 2.08
C GLY A 38 33.51 9.97 2.59
N LEU A 39 32.36 9.39 2.28
CA LEU A 39 32.01 8.01 2.64
C LEU A 39 32.98 7.00 1.97
N GLU A 40 33.22 7.11 0.66
CA GLU A 40 34.12 6.24 -0.08
C GLU A 40 35.58 6.38 0.41
N SER A 41 35.99 7.60 0.76
CA SER A 41 37.30 7.85 1.34
C SER A 41 37.49 7.19 2.72
N GLU A 42 36.47 7.25 3.59
CA GLU A 42 36.51 6.56 4.89
C GLU A 42 36.52 5.03 4.74
N LEU A 43 35.85 4.50 3.73
CA LEU A 43 35.79 3.06 3.43
C LEU A 43 37.05 2.53 2.72
N GLY A 44 37.77 3.41 2.01
CA GLY A 44 38.94 3.05 1.23
C GLY A 44 38.62 2.41 -0.14
N PHE A 45 37.37 2.41 -0.57
CA PHE A 45 36.94 1.89 -1.86
C PHE A 45 35.68 2.63 -2.37
N SER A 46 35.46 2.57 -3.69
CA SER A 46 34.30 3.19 -4.32
C SER A 46 33.05 2.33 -4.20
N LEU A 47 31.91 2.96 -3.93
CA LEU A 47 30.61 2.30 -3.85
C LEU A 47 29.84 2.35 -5.17
N MET A 48 30.11 3.34 -6.00
CA MET A 48 29.44 3.51 -7.29
C MET A 48 30.35 4.14 -8.35
N THR A 49 29.99 3.90 -9.59
CA THR A 49 30.59 4.55 -10.77
C THR A 49 29.53 5.40 -11.47
N ARG A 50 29.97 6.48 -12.11
CA ARG A 50 29.12 7.39 -12.88
C ARG A 50 29.48 7.32 -14.35
N ASN A 51 28.48 7.13 -15.16
CA ASN A 51 28.65 7.12 -16.61
C ASN A 51 27.50 7.85 -17.30
N LYS A 52 27.54 7.98 -18.62
CA LYS A 52 26.47 8.63 -19.42
C LYS A 52 25.09 7.96 -19.26
N LYS A 53 25.01 6.74 -18.75
CA LYS A 53 23.78 5.98 -18.53
C LYS A 53 23.23 6.11 -17.07
N GLY A 54 23.95 6.86 -16.19
CA GLY A 54 23.55 7.07 -14.82
C GLY A 54 24.53 6.50 -13.79
N ILE A 55 24.01 6.07 -12.65
CA ILE A 55 24.76 5.51 -11.52
C ILE A 55 24.75 3.99 -11.60
N THR A 56 25.92 3.37 -11.45
CA THR A 56 26.07 1.91 -11.37
C THR A 56 26.83 1.56 -10.10
N LEU A 57 26.30 0.61 -9.31
CA LEU A 57 26.94 0.13 -8.08
C LEU A 57 28.16 -0.74 -8.38
N THR A 58 29.22 -0.59 -7.58
CA THR A 58 30.31 -1.56 -7.50
C THR A 58 29.86 -2.86 -6.81
N ALA A 59 30.69 -3.89 -6.75
CA ALA A 59 30.39 -5.11 -6.01
C ALA A 59 30.22 -4.82 -4.51
N GLU A 60 31.11 -4.00 -3.95
CA GLU A 60 31.10 -3.52 -2.59
C GLU A 60 29.86 -2.64 -2.32
N GLY A 61 29.54 -1.73 -3.25
CA GLY A 61 28.37 -0.87 -3.21
C GLY A 61 27.07 -1.67 -3.15
N LYS A 62 26.92 -2.74 -3.94
CA LYS A 62 25.74 -3.63 -3.89
C LYS A 62 25.56 -4.28 -2.52
N ARG A 63 26.66 -4.74 -1.90
CA ARG A 63 26.62 -5.38 -0.59
C ARG A 63 26.26 -4.39 0.53
N LEU A 64 26.79 -3.18 0.50
CA LEU A 64 26.54 -2.15 1.51
C LEU A 64 25.22 -1.40 1.32
N TYR A 65 24.70 -1.34 0.09
CA TYR A 65 23.46 -0.64 -0.22
C TYR A 65 22.28 -1.14 0.64
N SER A 66 22.07 -2.45 0.72
CA SER A 66 21.00 -3.02 1.56
C SER A 66 21.21 -2.70 3.03
N CYS A 67 22.43 -2.88 3.55
CA CYS A 67 22.74 -2.58 4.96
C CYS A 67 22.53 -1.10 5.29
N MET A 68 22.93 -0.19 4.39
CA MET A 68 22.70 1.25 4.60
C MET A 68 21.22 1.62 4.50
N LYS A 69 20.44 0.96 3.65
CA LYS A 69 18.97 1.11 3.65
C LYS A 69 18.36 0.69 4.98
N ASP A 70 18.80 -0.41 5.55
CA ASP A 70 18.33 -0.87 6.84
C ASP A 70 18.65 0.12 7.96
N VAL A 71 19.86 0.70 7.98
CA VAL A 71 20.23 1.75 8.96
C VAL A 71 19.34 2.99 8.81
N ILE A 72 19.10 3.44 7.57
CA ILE A 72 18.20 4.57 7.31
C ILE A 72 16.80 4.26 7.79
N TYR A 73 16.29 3.08 7.46
CA TYR A 73 14.98 2.60 7.87
C TYR A 73 14.80 2.61 9.40
N TYR A 74 15.74 2.04 10.15
CA TYR A 74 15.65 2.00 11.61
C TYR A 74 15.83 3.39 12.25
N ASN A 75 16.59 4.28 11.62
CA ASN A 75 16.68 5.67 12.09
C ASN A 75 15.34 6.41 11.88
N ASP A 76 14.75 6.30 10.71
CA ASP A 76 13.45 6.95 10.42
C ASP A 76 12.35 6.39 11.34
N ARG A 77 12.42 5.10 11.68
CA ARG A 77 11.57 4.48 12.69
C ARG A 77 11.80 5.02 14.11
N LEU A 78 13.06 5.28 14.49
CA LEU A 78 13.38 5.91 15.78
C LEU A 78 12.83 7.32 15.84
N ASP A 79 13.00 8.12 14.79
CA ASP A 79 12.49 9.49 14.70
C ASP A 79 10.96 9.51 14.86
N ALA A 80 10.25 8.61 14.17
CA ALA A 80 8.81 8.42 14.32
C ALA A 80 8.40 8.04 15.76
N CYS A 81 9.16 7.18 16.44
CA CYS A 81 8.91 6.84 17.85
C CYS A 81 9.10 8.05 18.77
N ILE A 82 10.14 8.85 18.54
CA ILE A 82 10.40 10.09 19.32
C ILE A 82 9.27 11.09 19.13
N GLU A 83 8.83 11.31 17.89
CA GLU A 83 7.70 12.19 17.60
C GLU A 83 6.42 11.74 18.31
N LYS A 84 6.15 10.42 18.33
CA LYS A 84 5.01 9.86 19.07
C LYS A 84 5.10 10.13 20.56
N ILE A 85 6.25 9.91 21.18
CA ILE A 85 6.47 10.18 22.61
C ILE A 85 6.25 11.67 22.90
N MET A 86 6.72 12.57 22.02
CA MET A 86 6.50 14.01 22.15
C MET A 86 5.04 14.43 21.94
N GLN A 87 4.27 13.65 21.17
CA GLN A 87 2.85 13.88 20.90
C GLN A 87 1.91 13.17 21.89
N ASP A 88 2.43 12.42 22.86
CA ASP A 88 1.64 11.63 23.82
C ASP A 88 0.57 12.44 24.61
N ASN A 89 0.64 13.77 24.56
CA ASN A 89 -0.42 14.66 25.08
C ASN A 89 -1.54 14.98 24.05
N LYS A 90 -1.43 14.54 22.79
CA LYS A 90 -2.49 14.71 21.78
C LYS A 90 -3.17 13.37 21.51
N LEU A 91 -4.50 13.36 21.58
CA LEU A 91 -5.34 12.23 21.19
C LEU A 91 -5.35 12.07 19.65
N SER A 92 -4.18 11.91 19.02
CA SER A 92 -4.07 11.73 17.57
C SER A 92 -3.84 10.27 17.21
N VAL A 93 -4.48 9.78 16.15
CA VAL A 93 -4.29 8.43 15.62
C VAL A 93 -4.05 8.50 14.12
N ASN A 94 -2.95 7.91 13.65
CA ASN A 94 -2.68 7.77 12.22
C ASN A 94 -3.13 6.39 11.74
N ILE A 95 -4.04 6.38 10.76
CA ILE A 95 -4.68 5.18 10.22
C ILE A 95 -4.12 4.91 8.83
N GLY A 96 -3.44 3.77 8.65
CA GLY A 96 -3.08 3.26 7.34
C GLY A 96 -4.30 2.64 6.65
N THR A 97 -4.57 2.99 5.40
CA THR A 97 -5.76 2.49 4.69
C THR A 97 -5.53 2.41 3.18
N PHE A 98 -6.37 1.64 2.49
CA PHE A 98 -6.42 1.55 1.03
C PHE A 98 -7.80 1.99 0.53
N THR A 99 -7.89 2.37 -0.74
CA THR A 99 -9.02 3.07 -1.37
C THR A 99 -10.39 2.52 -0.97
N SER A 100 -10.62 1.22 -1.05
CA SER A 100 -11.96 0.66 -0.83
C SER A 100 -12.44 0.82 0.62
N VAL A 101 -11.54 0.73 1.60
CA VAL A 101 -11.85 0.98 3.02
C VAL A 101 -11.91 2.48 3.30
N ALA A 102 -10.98 3.26 2.75
CA ALA A 102 -10.94 4.72 2.92
C ALA A 102 -12.25 5.38 2.52
N VAL A 103 -12.87 4.87 1.44
CA VAL A 103 -14.12 5.46 0.90
C VAL A 103 -15.37 4.91 1.56
N ASN A 104 -15.43 3.61 1.85
CA ASN A 104 -16.69 2.97 2.23
C ASN A 104 -16.85 2.72 3.74
N TRP A 105 -15.76 2.63 4.52
CA TRP A 105 -15.82 2.35 5.95
C TRP A 105 -15.27 3.47 6.82
N LEU A 106 -14.11 4.01 6.44
CA LEU A 106 -13.35 4.92 7.30
C LEU A 106 -14.13 6.19 7.70
N PRO A 107 -14.92 6.83 6.82
CA PRO A 107 -15.70 8.01 7.21
C PRO A 107 -16.74 7.73 8.31
N GLU A 108 -17.43 6.57 8.24
CA GLU A 108 -18.38 6.16 9.28
C GLU A 108 -17.68 5.81 10.58
N ILE A 109 -16.55 5.09 10.51
CA ILE A 109 -15.73 4.73 11.67
C ILE A 109 -15.26 5.99 12.38
N MET A 110 -14.64 6.92 11.64
CA MET A 110 -14.13 8.18 12.21
C MET A 110 -15.23 9.02 12.83
N ASN A 111 -16.35 9.19 12.13
CA ASN A 111 -17.48 9.96 12.65
C ASN A 111 -18.09 9.32 13.91
N GLY A 112 -18.23 7.99 13.91
CA GLY A 112 -18.76 7.28 15.07
C GLY A 112 -17.82 7.31 16.27
N PHE A 113 -16.50 7.14 16.05
CA PHE A 113 -15.50 7.19 17.11
C PHE A 113 -15.33 8.60 17.69
N LYS A 114 -15.42 9.66 16.86
CA LYS A 114 -15.43 11.07 17.34
C LYS A 114 -16.59 11.42 18.28
N LYS A 115 -17.71 10.73 18.19
CA LYS A 115 -18.82 10.92 19.15
C LYS A 115 -18.46 10.40 20.55
N LEU A 116 -17.57 9.41 20.64
CA LEU A 116 -17.08 8.84 21.90
C LEU A 116 -15.84 9.61 22.41
N HIS A 117 -15.03 10.09 21.50
CA HIS A 117 -13.76 10.79 21.76
C HIS A 117 -13.71 12.09 20.94
N PRO A 118 -14.40 13.18 21.37
CA PRO A 118 -14.53 14.42 20.58
C PRO A 118 -13.19 15.07 20.21
N ASP A 119 -12.20 14.95 21.09
CA ASP A 119 -10.88 15.59 20.95
C ASP A 119 -9.89 14.74 20.11
N VAL A 120 -10.33 13.57 19.58
CA VAL A 120 -9.47 12.74 18.77
C VAL A 120 -9.21 13.39 17.40
N GLU A 121 -7.93 13.47 17.04
CA GLU A 121 -7.47 13.89 15.71
C GLU A 121 -7.07 12.65 14.91
N PHE A 122 -7.50 12.57 13.65
CA PHE A 122 -7.12 11.49 12.74
C PHE A 122 -6.20 12.02 11.65
N THR A 123 -5.13 11.28 11.40
CA THR A 123 -4.31 11.38 10.18
C THR A 123 -4.52 10.11 9.37
N ILE A 124 -4.57 10.23 8.06
CA ILE A 124 -4.77 9.10 7.15
C ILE A 124 -3.52 8.94 6.30
N THR A 125 -2.96 7.73 6.31
CA THR A 125 -1.90 7.31 5.40
C THR A 125 -2.53 6.38 4.38
N ASP A 126 -2.79 6.89 3.17
CA ASP A 126 -3.37 6.14 2.05
C ASP A 126 -2.28 5.53 1.19
N GLY A 127 -2.51 4.31 0.67
CA GLY A 127 -1.54 3.63 -0.19
C GLY A 127 -1.89 2.18 -0.49
N GLY A 128 -1.01 1.52 -1.24
CA GLY A 128 -1.08 0.07 -1.46
C GLY A 128 -0.72 -0.72 -0.20
N TYR A 129 -1.05 -2.02 -0.19
CA TYR A 129 -0.82 -2.87 1.00
C TYR A 129 0.63 -2.86 1.51
N GLY A 130 1.61 -2.87 0.59
CA GLY A 130 3.04 -2.81 0.95
C GLY A 130 3.43 -1.49 1.61
N GLU A 131 2.87 -0.38 1.15
CA GLU A 131 3.10 0.95 1.72
C GLU A 131 2.48 1.08 3.10
N ILE A 132 1.27 0.53 3.29
CA ILE A 132 0.59 0.50 4.60
C ILE A 132 1.39 -0.36 5.59
N ILE A 133 1.82 -1.57 5.19
CA ILE A 133 2.65 -2.43 6.02
C ILE A 133 3.97 -1.73 6.39
N THR A 134 4.57 -1.02 5.45
CA THR A 134 5.78 -0.23 5.69
C THR A 134 5.51 0.90 6.69
N ALA A 135 4.41 1.65 6.53
CA ALA A 135 4.02 2.71 7.46
C ALA A 135 3.76 2.18 8.88
N LEU A 136 3.11 1.02 9.00
CA LEU A 136 2.89 0.33 10.28
C LEU A 136 4.21 -0.10 10.93
N ASN A 137 5.09 -0.74 10.17
CA ASN A 137 6.39 -1.21 10.67
C ASN A 137 7.30 -0.05 11.08
N ASN A 138 7.22 1.08 10.39
CA ASN A 138 7.99 2.29 10.69
C ASN A 138 7.39 3.13 11.82
N GLY A 139 6.21 2.74 12.30
CA GLY A 139 5.50 3.52 13.29
C GLY A 139 4.90 4.82 12.77
N VAL A 140 4.88 5.06 11.46
CA VAL A 140 4.19 6.18 10.82
C VAL A 140 2.68 6.02 10.99
N ALA A 141 2.12 4.84 10.73
CA ALA A 141 0.75 4.51 11.08
C ALA A 141 0.67 3.78 12.44
N ASP A 142 -0.34 4.12 13.23
CA ASP A 142 -0.61 3.49 14.53
C ASP A 142 -1.38 2.18 14.39
N ILE A 143 -2.27 2.14 13.40
CA ILE A 143 -3.19 1.07 13.08
C ILE A 143 -3.43 1.10 11.57
N GLY A 144 -3.70 -0.03 10.96
CA GLY A 144 -3.92 -0.04 9.52
C GLY A 144 -4.78 -1.18 9.02
N PHE A 145 -5.50 -0.91 7.95
CA PHE A 145 -6.20 -1.94 7.21
C PHE A 145 -5.23 -2.60 6.22
N ILE A 146 -5.25 -3.93 6.16
CA ILE A 146 -4.42 -4.73 5.27
C ILE A 146 -5.26 -5.82 4.60
N SER A 147 -4.77 -6.36 3.50
CA SER A 147 -5.26 -7.63 2.95
C SER A 147 -4.31 -8.76 3.36
N THR A 148 -4.83 -9.83 3.94
CA THR A 148 -4.03 -10.95 4.41
C THR A 148 -4.63 -12.29 4.04
N GLU A 149 -3.77 -13.30 3.85
CA GLU A 149 -4.16 -14.71 3.82
C GLU A 149 -3.81 -15.42 5.16
N ASN A 150 -2.96 -14.79 5.98
CA ASN A 150 -2.56 -15.32 7.27
C ASN A 150 -3.40 -14.68 8.40
N GLU A 151 -4.49 -15.34 8.72
CA GLU A 151 -5.44 -14.87 9.75
C GLU A 151 -4.94 -15.07 11.19
N ASN A 152 -3.83 -15.80 11.40
CA ASN A 152 -3.30 -16.14 12.73
C ASN A 152 -2.06 -15.30 13.13
N GLN A 153 -1.79 -14.21 12.48
CA GLN A 153 -0.66 -13.34 12.81
C GLN A 153 -1.00 -12.50 14.05
N LYS A 154 -0.09 -12.44 15.03
CA LYS A 154 -0.24 -11.61 16.24
C LYS A 154 -0.43 -10.13 15.87
N GLY A 155 -1.42 -9.48 16.47
CA GLY A 155 -1.76 -8.09 16.18
C GLY A 155 -2.49 -7.88 14.86
N VAL A 156 -2.95 -8.94 14.21
CA VAL A 156 -3.77 -8.89 12.99
C VAL A 156 -5.13 -9.49 13.27
N TYR A 157 -6.18 -8.72 13.03
CA TYR A 157 -7.57 -9.08 13.30
C TYR A 157 -8.35 -9.17 11.99
N PRO A 158 -8.70 -10.38 11.53
CA PRO A 158 -9.57 -10.54 10.36
C PRO A 158 -10.93 -9.86 10.58
N LEU A 159 -11.37 -9.06 9.62
CA LEU A 159 -12.61 -8.30 9.70
C LEU A 159 -13.69 -8.87 8.79
N VAL A 160 -13.39 -9.05 7.50
CA VAL A 160 -14.36 -9.51 6.51
C VAL A 160 -13.68 -10.19 5.33
N LYS A 161 -14.35 -11.22 4.78
CA LYS A 161 -14.06 -11.76 3.44
C LYS A 161 -14.75 -10.91 2.41
N ASP A 162 -13.98 -10.29 1.52
CA ASP A 162 -14.44 -9.41 0.45
C ASP A 162 -14.25 -10.12 -0.89
N ARG A 163 -15.31 -10.22 -1.70
CA ARG A 163 -15.27 -10.91 -2.98
C ARG A 163 -14.43 -10.14 -3.99
N ILE A 164 -13.71 -10.86 -4.85
CA ILE A 164 -13.07 -10.27 -6.03
C ILE A 164 -13.99 -10.56 -7.21
N LEU A 165 -14.40 -9.52 -7.92
CA LEU A 165 -15.39 -9.56 -8.98
C LEU A 165 -14.79 -9.13 -10.31
N ALA A 166 -15.30 -9.68 -11.40
CA ALA A 166 -15.02 -9.18 -12.74
C ALA A 166 -15.95 -8.00 -13.05
N VAL A 167 -15.38 -6.94 -13.60
CA VAL A 167 -16.14 -5.76 -14.06
C VAL A 167 -15.93 -5.60 -15.56
N LEU A 168 -17.04 -5.56 -16.27
CA LEU A 168 -17.11 -5.53 -17.72
C LEU A 168 -17.94 -4.31 -18.17
N PRO A 169 -17.73 -3.82 -19.39
CA PRO A 169 -18.63 -2.86 -20.03
C PRO A 169 -20.05 -3.38 -20.12
N ILE A 170 -21.03 -2.48 -20.12
CA ILE A 170 -22.43 -2.86 -20.38
C ILE A 170 -22.53 -3.42 -21.82
N GLY A 171 -23.21 -4.56 -21.95
CA GLY A 171 -23.36 -5.21 -23.26
C GLY A 171 -22.16 -6.04 -23.72
N HIS A 172 -21.17 -6.22 -22.88
CA HIS A 172 -20.04 -7.12 -23.19
C HIS A 172 -20.53 -8.53 -23.55
N LYS A 173 -19.88 -9.17 -24.52
CA LYS A 173 -20.27 -10.50 -25.06
C LYS A 173 -20.48 -11.59 -24.03
N TYR A 174 -19.83 -11.48 -22.86
CA TYR A 174 -19.95 -12.45 -21.76
C TYR A 174 -20.92 -12.01 -20.65
N SER A 175 -21.61 -10.88 -20.80
CA SER A 175 -22.50 -10.33 -19.78
C SER A 175 -23.67 -11.26 -19.37
N ASN A 176 -24.00 -12.22 -20.22
CA ASN A 176 -25.07 -13.21 -19.98
C ASN A 176 -24.60 -14.51 -19.30
N LEU A 177 -23.31 -14.68 -19.04
CA LEU A 177 -22.81 -15.82 -18.28
C LEU A 177 -23.26 -15.71 -16.82
N LYS A 178 -23.42 -16.87 -16.17
CA LYS A 178 -23.74 -16.93 -14.74
C LYS A 178 -22.59 -16.42 -13.86
N ALA A 179 -21.35 -16.74 -14.26
CA ALA A 179 -20.11 -16.28 -13.65
C ALA A 179 -19.06 -16.08 -14.75
N PHE A 180 -18.06 -15.28 -14.48
CA PHE A 180 -16.98 -14.96 -15.44
C PHE A 180 -15.79 -15.90 -15.22
N PRO A 181 -15.46 -16.79 -16.20
CA PRO A 181 -14.31 -17.69 -16.09
C PRO A 181 -13.00 -16.88 -16.04
N VAL A 182 -12.15 -17.13 -15.03
CA VAL A 182 -10.89 -16.41 -14.85
C VAL A 182 -9.96 -16.57 -16.06
N GLU A 183 -9.99 -17.69 -16.75
CA GLU A 183 -9.20 -17.96 -17.96
C GLU A 183 -9.50 -17.01 -19.12
N PHE A 184 -10.65 -16.37 -19.17
CA PHE A 184 -11.01 -15.43 -20.25
C PHE A 184 -10.19 -14.15 -20.21
N PHE A 185 -9.59 -13.81 -19.06
CA PHE A 185 -8.65 -12.69 -18.95
C PHE A 185 -7.40 -12.86 -19.84
N LYS A 186 -7.11 -14.04 -20.35
CA LYS A 186 -6.03 -14.26 -21.33
C LYS A 186 -6.31 -13.60 -22.68
N ASN A 187 -7.58 -13.55 -23.06
CA ASN A 187 -8.03 -13.17 -24.41
C ASN A 187 -8.70 -11.79 -24.47
N GLU A 188 -9.12 -11.26 -23.33
CA GLU A 188 -9.75 -9.95 -23.24
C GLU A 188 -8.73 -8.86 -22.98
N SER A 189 -9.05 -7.61 -23.37
CA SER A 189 -8.26 -6.44 -22.97
C SER A 189 -8.42 -6.21 -21.47
N VAL A 190 -7.34 -6.37 -20.70
CA VAL A 190 -7.36 -6.22 -19.25
C VAL A 190 -6.81 -4.86 -18.86
N ILE A 191 -7.55 -4.16 -17.98
CA ILE A 191 -7.12 -2.95 -17.29
C ILE A 191 -6.72 -3.38 -15.88
N SER A 192 -5.52 -3.03 -15.44
CA SER A 192 -4.95 -3.46 -14.16
C SER A 192 -4.41 -2.26 -13.40
N LEU A 193 -4.30 -2.37 -12.10
CA LEU A 193 -3.51 -1.43 -11.31
C LEU A 193 -2.02 -1.62 -11.60
N THR A 194 -1.19 -0.68 -11.15
CA THR A 194 0.27 -0.80 -11.24
C THR A 194 0.77 -1.98 -10.39
N GLU A 195 1.93 -2.54 -10.73
CA GLU A 195 2.46 -3.75 -10.08
C GLU A 195 2.68 -3.62 -8.57
N THR A 196 2.90 -2.40 -8.09
CA THR A 196 3.08 -2.11 -6.66
C THR A 196 1.76 -2.10 -5.88
N THR A 197 0.62 -1.98 -6.55
CA THR A 197 -0.71 -1.85 -5.92
C THR A 197 -1.66 -3.00 -6.26
N ASP A 198 -1.41 -3.75 -7.34
CA ASP A 198 -2.30 -4.82 -7.85
C ASP A 198 -2.00 -6.19 -7.21
N PHE A 199 -2.13 -6.30 -5.90
CA PHE A 199 -1.91 -7.57 -5.22
C PHE A 199 -3.08 -8.55 -5.39
N ASP A 200 -4.32 -8.06 -5.38
CA ASP A 200 -5.51 -8.92 -5.39
C ASP A 200 -5.70 -9.58 -6.76
N SER A 201 -5.65 -8.80 -7.85
CA SER A 201 -5.80 -9.35 -9.22
C SER A 201 -4.66 -10.29 -9.57
N ARG A 202 -3.42 -9.90 -9.24
CA ARG A 202 -2.24 -10.76 -9.47
C ARG A 202 -2.40 -12.10 -8.78
N ARG A 203 -2.82 -12.13 -7.52
CA ARG A 203 -3.04 -13.36 -6.76
C ARG A 203 -4.12 -14.24 -7.39
N VAL A 204 -5.20 -13.66 -7.92
CA VAL A 204 -6.24 -14.42 -8.64
C VAL A 204 -5.64 -15.09 -9.88
N PHE A 205 -4.88 -14.35 -10.68
CA PHE A 205 -4.27 -14.88 -11.90
C PHE A 205 -3.19 -15.93 -11.61
N GLU A 206 -2.36 -15.73 -10.58
CA GLU A 206 -1.34 -16.69 -10.13
C GLU A 206 -1.99 -18.01 -9.67
N LYS A 207 -3.05 -17.93 -8.84
CA LYS A 207 -3.80 -19.12 -8.39
C LYS A 207 -4.46 -19.88 -9.54
N ALA A 208 -4.91 -19.17 -10.56
CA ALA A 208 -5.49 -19.77 -11.76
C ALA A 208 -4.43 -20.27 -12.78
N GLY A 209 -3.15 -19.98 -12.56
CA GLY A 209 -2.07 -20.33 -13.49
C GLY A 209 -2.18 -19.64 -14.84
N ILE A 210 -2.68 -18.41 -14.88
CA ILE A 210 -2.88 -17.65 -16.12
C ILE A 210 -2.03 -16.39 -16.19
N THR A 211 -1.72 -15.99 -17.42
CA THR A 211 -1.15 -14.67 -17.73
C THR A 211 -2.23 -13.83 -18.39
N PRO A 212 -2.73 -12.75 -17.75
CA PRO A 212 -3.75 -11.89 -18.32
C PRO A 212 -3.20 -11.04 -19.46
N ASN A 213 -4.04 -10.67 -20.42
CA ASN A 213 -3.68 -9.77 -21.52
C ASN A 213 -3.80 -8.29 -21.09
N ILE A 214 -2.89 -7.82 -20.24
CA ILE A 214 -2.92 -6.46 -19.72
C ILE A 214 -2.58 -5.47 -20.83
N ARG A 215 -3.54 -4.59 -21.16
CA ARG A 215 -3.41 -3.53 -22.17
C ARG A 215 -3.18 -2.16 -21.55
N TYR A 216 -3.75 -1.93 -20.37
CA TYR A 216 -3.69 -0.63 -19.69
C TYR A 216 -3.32 -0.82 -18.23
N ARG A 217 -2.57 0.14 -17.68
CA ARG A 217 -2.24 0.22 -16.27
C ARG A 217 -2.52 1.62 -15.74
N THR A 218 -3.08 1.71 -14.56
CA THR A 218 -3.33 2.95 -13.83
C THR A 218 -2.96 2.76 -12.36
N ALA A 219 -2.72 3.84 -11.62
CA ALA A 219 -2.51 3.80 -10.17
C ALA A 219 -3.82 4.06 -9.39
N ASP A 220 -4.90 4.43 -10.07
CA ASP A 220 -6.16 4.86 -9.48
C ASP A 220 -7.29 3.86 -9.78
N ASP A 221 -7.91 3.34 -8.72
CA ASP A 221 -9.02 2.37 -8.80
C ASP A 221 -10.23 2.91 -9.58
N TYR A 222 -10.57 4.19 -9.42
CA TYR A 222 -11.73 4.78 -10.08
C TYR A 222 -11.43 5.15 -11.53
N ALA A 223 -10.20 5.53 -11.85
CA ALA A 223 -9.76 5.67 -13.23
C ALA A 223 -9.86 4.32 -13.96
N MET A 224 -9.49 3.20 -13.30
CA MET A 224 -9.65 1.86 -13.84
C MET A 224 -11.12 1.55 -14.15
N LEU A 225 -12.04 1.81 -13.22
CA LEU A 225 -13.48 1.61 -13.44
C LEU A 225 -14.02 2.49 -14.58
N SER A 226 -13.60 3.76 -14.63
CA SER A 226 -14.01 4.67 -15.73
C SER A 226 -13.52 4.20 -17.10
N MET A 227 -12.34 3.58 -17.16
CA MET A 227 -11.85 2.97 -18.41
C MET A 227 -12.72 1.78 -18.84
N VAL A 228 -13.22 0.97 -17.88
CA VAL A 228 -14.19 -0.10 -18.19
C VAL A 228 -15.50 0.47 -18.69
N GLU A 229 -16.03 1.52 -18.05
CA GLU A 229 -17.25 2.22 -18.49
C GLU A 229 -17.17 2.74 -19.93
N ASN A 230 -15.96 3.02 -20.41
CA ASN A 230 -15.67 3.51 -21.77
C ASN A 230 -15.15 2.42 -22.73
N ASP A 231 -15.50 1.17 -22.51
CA ASP A 231 -15.21 0.03 -23.40
C ASP A 231 -13.71 -0.23 -23.68
N LEU A 232 -12.79 0.23 -22.80
CA LEU A 232 -11.34 0.03 -23.00
C LEU A 232 -10.89 -1.39 -22.60
N GLY A 233 -11.71 -2.10 -21.83
CA GLY A 233 -11.40 -3.46 -21.39
C GLY A 233 -12.19 -3.87 -20.18
N ILE A 234 -11.73 -4.94 -19.54
CA ILE A 234 -12.30 -5.52 -18.32
C ILE A 234 -11.30 -5.45 -17.19
N CYS A 235 -11.77 -5.50 -15.94
CA CYS A 235 -10.87 -5.52 -14.78
C CYS A 235 -11.36 -6.47 -13.67
N LEU A 236 -10.48 -6.73 -12.70
CA LEU A 236 -10.82 -7.33 -11.42
C LEU A 236 -10.82 -6.27 -10.32
N VAL A 237 -11.85 -6.28 -9.49
CA VAL A 237 -11.93 -5.38 -8.34
C VAL A 237 -12.54 -6.08 -7.13
N PRO A 238 -12.16 -5.68 -5.91
CA PRO A 238 -12.86 -6.09 -4.70
C PRO A 238 -14.28 -5.51 -4.67
N GLU A 239 -15.23 -6.26 -4.17
CA GLU A 239 -16.63 -5.82 -4.06
C GLU A 239 -16.79 -4.55 -3.23
N LEU A 240 -16.02 -4.44 -2.14
CA LEU A 240 -16.04 -3.25 -1.29
C LEU A 240 -15.67 -1.97 -2.06
N LEU A 241 -14.82 -2.06 -3.09
CA LEU A 241 -14.45 -0.90 -3.91
C LEU A 241 -15.65 -0.37 -4.71
N LEU A 242 -16.45 -1.28 -5.25
CA LEU A 242 -17.61 -0.92 -6.08
C LEU A 242 -18.66 -0.13 -5.26
N GLY A 243 -18.96 -0.56 -4.04
CA GLY A 243 -19.99 0.06 -3.22
C GLY A 243 -21.30 0.18 -4.01
N LYS A 244 -21.75 1.43 -4.24
CA LYS A 244 -22.96 1.74 -5.05
C LYS A 244 -22.64 2.15 -6.51
N ARG A 245 -21.39 2.06 -6.93
CA ARG A 245 -20.90 2.54 -8.24
C ARG A 245 -20.92 1.45 -9.32
N THR A 246 -22.11 0.90 -9.59
CA THR A 246 -22.26 -0.19 -10.56
C THR A 246 -23.19 0.17 -11.73
N ALA A 247 -23.63 1.43 -11.83
CA ALA A 247 -24.70 1.82 -12.77
C ALA A 247 -24.30 1.64 -14.25
N ASN A 248 -23.03 1.84 -14.59
CA ASN A 248 -22.55 1.87 -15.97
C ASN A 248 -21.64 0.69 -16.32
N VAL A 249 -21.59 -0.33 -15.48
CA VAL A 249 -20.77 -1.54 -15.68
C VAL A 249 -21.56 -2.81 -15.38
N LYS A 250 -21.14 -3.92 -15.98
CA LYS A 250 -21.62 -5.25 -15.63
C LYS A 250 -20.66 -5.87 -14.62
N VAL A 251 -21.16 -6.17 -13.44
CA VAL A 251 -20.41 -6.85 -12.38
C VAL A 251 -20.76 -8.33 -12.38
N MET A 252 -19.77 -9.20 -12.28
CA MET A 252 -19.94 -10.64 -12.31
C MET A 252 -19.06 -11.34 -11.27
N GLU A 253 -19.60 -12.41 -10.68
CA GLU A 253 -18.82 -13.35 -9.89
C GLU A 253 -17.75 -14.01 -10.77
N LEU A 254 -16.64 -14.41 -10.17
CA LEU A 254 -15.60 -15.20 -10.84
C LEU A 254 -15.91 -16.70 -10.78
N ASP A 255 -15.42 -17.42 -11.76
CA ASP A 255 -15.35 -18.88 -11.76
C ASP A 255 -13.90 -19.34 -11.99
N PRO A 256 -13.23 -19.95 -10.99
CA PRO A 256 -13.68 -20.13 -9.60
C PRO A 256 -13.80 -18.82 -8.81
N PRO A 257 -14.65 -18.78 -7.75
CA PRO A 257 -14.79 -17.61 -6.91
C PRO A 257 -13.49 -17.22 -6.21
N ALA A 258 -13.22 -15.91 -6.10
CA ALA A 258 -12.03 -15.38 -5.45
C ALA A 258 -12.39 -14.38 -4.36
N PHE A 259 -11.56 -14.32 -3.32
CA PHE A 259 -11.77 -13.48 -2.15
C PHE A 259 -10.44 -12.88 -1.67
N ARG A 260 -10.54 -11.76 -0.97
CA ARG A 260 -9.49 -11.27 -0.07
C ARG A 260 -10.03 -11.21 1.36
N THR A 261 -9.16 -11.30 2.36
CA THR A 261 -9.52 -11.03 3.74
C THR A 261 -9.02 -9.65 4.12
N ILE A 262 -9.94 -8.72 4.38
CA ILE A 262 -9.62 -7.43 4.98
C ILE A 262 -9.38 -7.67 6.46
N ALA A 263 -8.25 -7.23 6.97
CA ALA A 263 -7.86 -7.33 8.36
C ALA A 263 -7.39 -5.97 8.90
N LEU A 264 -7.50 -5.81 10.22
CA LEU A 264 -6.93 -4.70 10.95
C LEU A 264 -5.60 -5.13 11.55
N ALA A 265 -4.54 -4.38 11.31
CA ALA A 265 -3.23 -4.60 11.90
C ALA A 265 -2.93 -3.54 12.96
N VAL A 266 -2.54 -3.99 14.16
CA VAL A 266 -2.11 -3.15 15.29
C VAL A 266 -0.70 -3.60 15.67
N PRO A 267 0.35 -3.01 15.11
CA PRO A 267 1.72 -3.37 15.47
C PRO A 267 1.98 -3.03 16.94
N ASN A 268 2.70 -3.92 17.64
CA ASN A 268 3.04 -3.75 19.05
C ASN A 268 1.82 -3.47 19.97
N GLU A 269 0.76 -4.23 19.80
CA GLU A 269 -0.49 -4.09 20.56
C GLU A 269 -0.29 -3.92 22.06
N GLU A 270 0.69 -4.64 22.65
CA GLU A 270 0.99 -4.57 24.10
C GLU A 270 1.37 -3.15 24.54
N THR A 271 2.15 -2.44 23.72
CA THR A 271 2.64 -1.08 23.99
C THR A 271 1.82 0.02 23.29
N ALA A 272 0.81 -0.36 22.52
CA ALA A 272 -0.05 0.61 21.84
C ALA A 272 -0.79 1.51 22.85
N ARG A 273 -0.94 2.79 22.51
CA ARG A 273 -1.67 3.78 23.31
C ARG A 273 -3.12 3.37 23.50
N SER A 274 -3.73 3.74 24.64
CA SER A 274 -5.12 3.39 24.99
C SER A 274 -6.09 3.76 23.87
N ILE A 275 -5.99 4.97 23.31
CA ILE A 275 -6.86 5.45 22.24
C ILE A 275 -6.77 4.57 20.97
N VAL A 276 -5.59 4.01 20.65
CA VAL A 276 -5.40 3.10 19.50
C VAL A 276 -6.09 1.76 19.77
N LYS A 277 -5.97 1.23 20.99
CA LYS A 277 -6.65 -0.02 21.40
C LYS A 277 -8.17 0.14 21.39
N GLU A 278 -8.66 1.27 21.86
CA GLU A 278 -10.10 1.60 21.86
C GLU A 278 -10.62 1.73 20.42
N LEU A 279 -9.89 2.41 19.54
CA LEU A 279 -10.22 2.49 18.11
C LEU A 279 -10.21 1.11 17.44
N ALA A 280 -9.21 0.26 17.74
CA ALA A 280 -9.15 -1.10 17.22
C ALA A 280 -10.39 -1.91 17.59
N ASN A 281 -10.78 -1.88 18.87
CA ASN A 281 -11.99 -2.55 19.35
C ASN A 281 -13.26 -1.99 18.70
N TYR A 282 -13.31 -0.68 18.49
CA TYR A 282 -14.41 -0.02 17.78
C TYR A 282 -14.52 -0.50 16.34
N ILE A 283 -13.40 -0.54 15.60
CA ILE A 283 -13.33 -1.02 14.21
C ILE A 283 -13.77 -2.49 14.10
N ILE A 284 -13.27 -3.35 14.99
CA ILE A 284 -13.64 -4.77 15.02
C ILE A 284 -15.14 -4.94 15.24
N SER A 285 -15.71 -4.16 16.16
CA SER A 285 -17.15 -4.17 16.44
C SER A 285 -17.97 -3.65 15.26
N TYR A 286 -17.52 -2.57 14.61
CA TYR A 286 -18.13 -2.01 13.42
C TYR A 286 -18.16 -3.04 12.26
N ALA A 287 -17.05 -3.72 12.00
CA ALA A 287 -16.96 -4.72 10.94
C ALA A 287 -17.93 -5.90 11.18
N LYS A 288 -18.07 -6.37 12.43
CA LYS A 288 -19.02 -7.42 12.79
C LYS A 288 -20.47 -7.01 12.47
N ILE A 289 -20.85 -5.77 12.81
CA ILE A 289 -22.19 -5.25 12.52
C ILE A 289 -22.43 -5.15 11.00
N LYS A 290 -21.45 -4.66 10.24
CA LYS A 290 -21.56 -4.56 8.77
C LYS A 290 -21.70 -5.94 8.12
N THR A 291 -20.97 -6.94 8.59
CA THR A 291 -21.06 -8.31 8.07
C THR A 291 -22.43 -8.94 8.36
N LEU A 292 -23.00 -8.70 9.53
CA LEU A 292 -24.35 -9.18 9.88
C LEU A 292 -25.47 -8.53 9.04
N ASN A 293 -25.27 -7.30 8.57
CA ASN A 293 -26.25 -6.59 7.72
C ASN A 293 -26.13 -6.93 6.23
N LEU A 294 -25.12 -7.73 5.82
CA LEU A 294 -24.92 -8.22 4.46
C LEU A 294 -25.44 -9.66 4.26
N LEU A 295 -25.84 -10.34 5.35
CA LEU A 295 -26.52 -11.64 5.38
C LEU A 295 -28.03 -11.47 5.42
#